data_3d30b6669774593811820ec85478a47a
#
_entry.id   3d30b6669774593811820ec85478a47a
#
_cell.length_a   1.000
_cell.length_b   1.000
_cell.length_c   1.000
_cell.angle_alpha   90.00
_cell.angle_beta   90.00
_cell.angle_gamma   90.00
#
_symmetry.space_group_name_H-M   'P 1'
#
loop_
_entity.id
_entity.type
_entity.pdbx_description
1 polymer ?
#
loop_
_entity_poly.entity_id
_entity_poly.type
_entity_poly.pdbx_seq_one_letter_code
_entity_poly.pdbx_strand_id
1 'polypeptide(L)'
;FQERQEQAVNAGHVISVDELKFGVFLPFYAFRNTETGSLFKIIRDITQECEQLGYHSVLLDDHLMLNKMPILECWTTLSALASATKKIRLGTMVTCNGFRNPALLAKMAATVDNISNGRLELGIGAGVQKNEHNAYGFPFSSSKARIERMNEAVEIIKKMWTEEKASYNGKHYIIRDAVCEPKPVQKPHPSIIIGGGGEKLTLKVTARHADRYDWGYLPSVEDYRRKLKVLEKHCD
;
A
#
# COMPACT_ATOMS: atom_id res chain seq x y z
N PHE A 1 6.96 -0.26 15.54
CA PHE A 1 5.52 -0.24 15.91
C PHE A 1 5.37 -0.27 17.43
N GLN A 2 6.04 -1.21 18.14
CA GLN A 2 5.99 -1.33 19.60
C GLN A 2 6.44 -0.05 20.34
N GLU A 3 7.61 0.50 20.03
CA GLU A 3 8.10 1.71 20.70
C GLU A 3 7.17 2.91 20.58
N ARG A 4 6.48 3.06 19.47
CA ARG A 4 5.49 4.15 19.27
C ARG A 4 4.16 3.87 19.99
N GLN A 5 3.76 2.60 20.13
CA GLN A 5 2.56 2.22 20.89
C GLN A 5 2.78 2.30 22.40
N GLU A 6 3.91 1.85 22.90
CA GLU A 6 4.25 1.95 24.34
C GLU A 6 4.31 3.40 24.81
N GLN A 7 4.81 4.31 23.99
CA GLN A 7 4.76 5.75 24.27
C GLN A 7 3.32 6.31 24.28
N ALA A 8 2.43 5.83 23.41
CA ALA A 8 1.04 6.26 23.33
C ALA A 8 0.17 5.67 24.46
N VAL A 9 0.39 4.41 24.83
CA VAL A 9 -0.39 3.69 25.88
C VAL A 9 0.00 4.16 27.27
N ASN A 10 1.32 4.36 27.53
CA ASN A 10 1.82 4.80 28.84
C ASN A 10 1.54 6.28 29.13
N ALA A 11 1.22 7.09 28.13
CA ALA A 11 0.93 8.50 28.29
C ALA A 11 -0.54 8.85 28.58
N GLY A 12 -1.45 7.87 28.55
CA GLY A 12 -2.90 8.14 28.65
C GLY A 12 -3.40 9.07 27.53
N HIS A 13 -2.77 9.02 26.36
CA HIS A 13 -3.05 9.94 25.27
C HIS A 13 -4.48 9.75 24.76
N VAL A 14 -5.34 10.66 25.12
CA VAL A 14 -6.52 10.97 24.32
C VAL A 14 -5.97 11.61 23.04
N ILE A 15 -6.08 10.90 21.91
CA ILE A 15 -5.71 11.48 20.61
C ILE A 15 -6.48 12.78 20.46
N SER A 16 -5.78 13.90 20.40
CA SER A 16 -6.44 15.19 20.14
C SER A 16 -7.02 15.18 18.73
N VAL A 17 -8.12 15.90 18.52
CA VAL A 17 -8.73 16.01 17.18
C VAL A 17 -7.72 16.56 16.17
N ASP A 18 -6.76 17.36 16.61
CA ASP A 18 -5.68 17.93 15.80
C ASP A 18 -4.64 16.89 15.33
N GLU A 19 -4.59 15.70 15.96
CA GLU A 19 -3.71 14.59 15.55
C GLU A 19 -4.36 13.66 14.54
N LEU A 20 -5.68 13.74 14.32
CA LEU A 20 -6.37 12.95 13.33
C LEU A 20 -6.05 13.44 11.92
N LYS A 21 -5.65 12.51 11.07
CA LYS A 21 -5.35 12.77 9.66
C LYS A 21 -6.39 12.09 8.79
N PHE A 22 -7.02 12.86 7.91
CA PHE A 22 -8.03 12.35 6.99
C PHE A 22 -7.42 12.14 5.61
N GLY A 23 -7.52 10.94 5.07
CA GLY A 23 -7.19 10.61 3.69
C GLY A 23 -8.44 10.31 2.88
N VAL A 24 -8.30 10.37 1.57
CA VAL A 24 -9.36 10.01 0.62
C VAL A 24 -8.95 8.75 -0.14
N PHE A 25 -9.83 7.76 -0.16
CA PHE A 25 -9.71 6.62 -1.05
C PHE A 25 -10.47 6.92 -2.33
N LEU A 26 -9.78 6.87 -3.47
CA LEU A 26 -10.33 7.10 -4.80
C LEU A 26 -10.35 5.77 -5.58
N PRO A 27 -11.38 4.94 -5.43
CA PRO A 27 -11.48 3.71 -6.20
C PRO A 27 -11.93 4.01 -7.64
N PHE A 28 -11.23 3.45 -8.62
CA PHE A 28 -11.55 3.68 -10.04
C PHE A 28 -12.98 3.29 -10.42
N TYR A 29 -13.57 2.28 -9.78
CA TYR A 29 -14.95 1.87 -10.02
C TYR A 29 -16.01 2.92 -9.65
N ALA A 30 -15.67 3.92 -8.87
CA ALA A 30 -16.58 5.04 -8.60
C ALA A 30 -16.87 5.89 -9.86
N PHE A 31 -16.01 5.82 -10.85
CA PHE A 31 -16.06 6.63 -12.08
C PHE A 31 -16.58 5.88 -13.31
N ARG A 32 -17.38 4.84 -13.10
CA ARG A 32 -17.87 3.90 -14.13
C ARG A 32 -18.60 4.54 -15.33
N ASN A 33 -19.15 5.72 -15.18
CA ASN A 33 -19.89 6.44 -16.24
C ASN A 33 -19.04 7.53 -16.93
N THR A 34 -17.73 7.52 -16.72
CA THR A 34 -16.81 8.53 -17.27
C THR A 34 -16.36 8.13 -18.68
N GLU A 35 -16.34 9.10 -19.59
CA GLU A 35 -15.76 8.92 -20.92
C GLU A 35 -14.28 8.58 -20.85
N THR A 36 -13.80 7.68 -21.73
CA THR A 36 -12.43 7.13 -21.74
C THR A 36 -11.44 8.27 -21.81
N GLY A 37 -11.28 9.25 -22.19
CA GLY A 37 -10.23 10.29 -22.15
C GLY A 37 -10.30 11.21 -20.93
N SER A 38 -11.41 11.16 -20.17
CA SER A 38 -11.68 12.11 -19.09
C SER A 38 -11.34 11.58 -17.70
N LEU A 39 -11.18 10.26 -17.55
CA LEU A 39 -11.02 9.63 -16.24
C LEU A 39 -9.78 10.14 -15.47
N PHE A 40 -8.62 10.21 -16.12
CA PHE A 40 -7.41 10.73 -15.47
C PHE A 40 -7.56 12.20 -15.07
N LYS A 41 -8.17 13.01 -15.94
CA LYS A 41 -8.42 14.42 -15.61
C LYS A 41 -9.25 14.56 -14.34
N ILE A 42 -10.35 13.80 -14.21
CA ILE A 42 -11.23 13.82 -13.04
C ILE A 42 -10.46 13.42 -11.78
N ILE A 43 -9.71 12.31 -11.83
CA ILE A 43 -8.94 11.82 -10.68
C ILE A 43 -7.88 12.84 -10.26
N ARG A 44 -7.18 13.45 -11.21
CA ARG A 44 -6.21 14.51 -10.96
C ARG A 44 -6.87 15.73 -10.30
N ASP A 45 -7.98 16.20 -10.87
CA ASP A 45 -8.67 17.40 -10.39
C ASP A 45 -9.21 17.18 -8.96
N ILE A 46 -9.76 15.99 -8.65
CA ILE A 46 -10.16 15.62 -7.28
C ILE A 46 -8.94 15.55 -6.35
N THR A 47 -7.82 14.98 -6.80
CA THR A 47 -6.61 14.89 -5.98
C THR A 47 -6.06 16.27 -5.64
N GLN A 48 -6.05 17.20 -6.60
CA GLN A 48 -5.63 18.59 -6.38
C GLN A 48 -6.59 19.33 -5.45
N GLU A 49 -7.89 19.10 -5.56
CA GLU A 49 -8.88 19.65 -4.63
C GLU A 49 -8.66 19.12 -3.21
N CYS A 50 -8.43 17.81 -3.04
CA CYS A 50 -8.07 17.23 -1.75
C CYS A 50 -6.81 17.87 -1.16
N GLU A 51 -5.81 18.18 -1.99
CA GLU A 51 -4.61 18.89 -1.57
C GLU A 51 -4.91 20.31 -1.07
N GLN A 52 -5.75 21.05 -1.78
CA GLN A 52 -6.16 22.42 -1.42
C GLN A 52 -6.96 22.44 -0.11
N LEU A 53 -7.84 21.45 0.08
CA LEU A 53 -8.67 21.29 1.29
C LEU A 53 -7.87 20.76 2.50
N GLY A 54 -6.57 20.41 2.33
CA GLY A 54 -5.71 19.97 3.42
C GLY A 54 -5.88 18.51 3.82
N TYR A 55 -6.44 17.65 2.97
CA TYR A 55 -6.42 16.20 3.21
C TYR A 55 -4.99 15.68 3.29
N HIS A 56 -4.78 14.70 4.15
CA HIS A 56 -3.45 14.13 4.39
C HIS A 56 -2.95 13.30 3.21
N SER A 57 -3.82 12.46 2.65
CA SER A 57 -3.45 11.53 1.58
C SER A 57 -4.59 11.25 0.61
N VAL A 58 -4.21 10.87 -0.61
CA VAL A 58 -5.07 10.22 -1.59
C VAL A 58 -4.50 8.85 -1.90
N LEU A 59 -5.34 7.82 -1.81
CA LEU A 59 -4.98 6.42 -1.99
C LEU A 59 -5.80 5.82 -3.13
N LEU A 60 -5.13 5.09 -4.04
CA LEU A 60 -5.74 4.44 -5.19
C LEU A 60 -5.85 2.93 -4.97
N ASP A 61 -6.87 2.30 -5.55
CA ASP A 61 -6.96 0.85 -5.66
C ASP A 61 -6.05 0.31 -6.79
N ASP A 62 -5.65 -0.93 -6.67
CA ASP A 62 -4.81 -1.62 -7.66
C ASP A 62 -5.58 -2.79 -8.27
N HIS A 63 -6.49 -2.45 -9.17
CA HIS A 63 -7.23 -3.37 -10.01
C HIS A 63 -6.83 -3.23 -11.47
N LEU A 64 -6.86 -4.32 -12.22
CA LEU A 64 -6.61 -4.32 -13.67
C LEU A 64 -7.91 -4.37 -14.45
N MET A 65 -8.96 -4.93 -13.86
CA MET A 65 -10.31 -4.97 -14.43
C MET A 65 -11.37 -5.17 -13.35
N LEU A 66 -12.48 -4.44 -13.47
CA LEU A 66 -13.71 -4.69 -12.72
C LEU A 66 -14.86 -4.69 -13.70
N ASN A 67 -15.22 -5.88 -14.21
CA ASN A 67 -16.18 -6.05 -15.30
C ASN A 67 -15.80 -5.20 -16.53
N LYS A 68 -16.70 -4.30 -17.00
CA LYS A 68 -16.48 -3.37 -18.14
C LYS A 68 -16.21 -1.93 -17.67
N MET A 69 -15.89 -1.71 -16.40
CA MET A 69 -15.63 -0.37 -15.91
C MET A 69 -14.27 0.14 -16.39
N PRO A 70 -14.14 1.42 -16.72
CA PRO A 70 -12.85 2.01 -17.06
C PRO A 70 -11.97 2.04 -15.80
N ILE A 71 -10.79 1.44 -15.88
CA ILE A 71 -9.80 1.41 -14.83
C ILE A 71 -8.46 1.84 -15.40
N LEU A 72 -7.80 2.78 -14.75
CA LEU A 72 -6.42 3.15 -15.06
C LEU A 72 -5.46 2.25 -14.27
N GLU A 73 -4.31 1.96 -14.84
CA GLU A 73 -3.28 1.22 -14.12
C GLU A 73 -2.76 2.07 -12.94
N CYS A 74 -2.77 1.49 -11.76
CA CYS A 74 -2.59 2.18 -10.49
C CYS A 74 -1.26 2.95 -10.40
N TRP A 75 -0.14 2.29 -10.65
CA TRP A 75 1.20 2.88 -10.48
C TRP A 75 1.54 3.92 -11.54
N THR A 76 1.05 3.74 -12.77
CA THR A 76 1.15 4.75 -13.83
C THR A 76 0.36 6.01 -13.46
N THR A 77 -0.85 5.83 -12.95
CA THR A 77 -1.69 6.94 -12.46
C THR A 77 -1.06 7.64 -11.28
N LEU A 78 -0.54 6.87 -10.30
CA LEU A 78 0.11 7.40 -9.11
C LEU A 78 1.34 8.26 -9.46
N SER A 79 2.13 7.82 -10.44
CA SER A 79 3.28 8.59 -10.95
C SER A 79 2.87 9.93 -11.56
N ALA A 80 1.78 9.94 -12.33
CA ALA A 80 1.24 11.16 -12.92
C ALA A 80 0.69 12.12 -11.85
N LEU A 81 -0.01 11.60 -10.83
CA LEU A 81 -0.48 12.41 -9.70
C LEU A 81 0.67 12.95 -8.86
N ALA A 82 1.75 12.19 -8.69
CA ALA A 82 2.94 12.62 -7.96
C ALA A 82 3.56 13.88 -8.59
N SER A 83 3.56 13.99 -9.91
CA SER A 83 4.03 15.17 -10.63
C SER A 83 3.03 16.33 -10.64
N ALA A 84 1.73 16.03 -10.51
CA ALA A 84 0.65 17.01 -10.57
C ALA A 84 0.30 17.66 -9.20
N THR A 85 0.90 17.19 -8.11
CA THR A 85 0.65 17.64 -6.72
C THR A 85 1.96 17.99 -6.02
N LYS A 86 1.87 18.71 -4.87
CA LYS A 86 3.07 19.21 -4.16
C LYS A 86 3.15 18.82 -2.69
N LYS A 87 2.01 18.61 -2.02
CA LYS A 87 1.94 18.42 -0.55
C LYS A 87 1.25 17.15 -0.13
N ILE A 88 0.13 16.79 -0.79
CA ILE A 88 -0.68 15.63 -0.42
C ILE A 88 0.13 14.34 -0.59
N ARG A 89 0.03 13.45 0.39
CA ARG A 89 0.63 12.12 0.28
C ARG A 89 -0.17 11.26 -0.70
N LEU A 90 0.52 10.41 -1.39
CA LEU A 90 -0.05 9.57 -2.44
C LEU A 90 0.31 8.11 -2.18
N GLY A 91 -0.62 7.22 -2.37
CA GLY A 91 -0.33 5.81 -2.12
C GLY A 91 -1.35 4.86 -2.71
N THR A 92 -1.21 3.62 -2.33
CA THR A 92 -2.09 2.53 -2.76
C THR A 92 -2.86 1.95 -1.58
N MET A 93 -4.11 1.58 -1.80
CA MET A 93 -4.95 0.90 -0.81
C MET A 93 -5.74 -0.23 -1.48
N VAL A 94 -5.08 -1.37 -1.71
CA VAL A 94 -3.65 -1.68 -1.55
C VAL A 94 -3.12 -2.28 -2.85
N THR A 95 -1.82 -2.15 -3.14
CA THR A 95 -1.18 -2.85 -4.25
C THR A 95 -1.38 -4.35 -4.13
N CYS A 96 -1.83 -4.98 -5.20
CA CYS A 96 -1.90 -6.44 -5.29
C CYS A 96 -0.51 -7.03 -5.52
N ASN A 97 0.03 -7.72 -4.51
CA ASN A 97 1.35 -8.36 -4.61
C ASN A 97 1.46 -9.37 -5.76
N GLY A 98 0.32 -9.92 -6.22
CA GLY A 98 0.29 -10.91 -7.30
C GLY A 98 0.57 -10.36 -8.70
N PHE A 99 0.45 -9.06 -8.93
CA PHE A 99 0.55 -8.46 -10.26
C PHE A 99 1.96 -8.03 -10.67
N ARG A 100 2.91 -7.96 -9.72
CA ARG A 100 4.27 -7.46 -10.01
C ARG A 100 5.34 -8.26 -9.28
N ASN A 101 6.53 -8.33 -9.86
CA ASN A 101 7.71 -8.80 -9.16
C ASN A 101 8.07 -7.79 -8.04
N PRO A 102 8.39 -8.23 -6.81
CA PRO A 102 8.66 -7.31 -5.69
C PRO A 102 9.87 -6.41 -5.88
N ALA A 103 10.91 -6.86 -6.58
CA ALA A 103 12.06 -6.00 -6.88
C ALA A 103 11.69 -4.90 -7.90
N LEU A 104 10.85 -5.22 -8.88
CA LEU A 104 10.30 -4.21 -9.80
C LEU A 104 9.39 -3.24 -9.05
N LEU A 105 8.52 -3.74 -8.17
CA LEU A 105 7.65 -2.88 -7.35
C LEU A 105 8.47 -1.94 -6.46
N ALA A 106 9.54 -2.42 -5.84
CA ALA A 106 10.46 -1.59 -5.05
C ALA A 106 11.05 -0.45 -5.88
N LYS A 107 11.45 -0.74 -7.12
CA LYS A 107 11.99 0.25 -8.06
C LYS A 107 10.93 1.26 -8.49
N MET A 108 9.72 0.82 -8.81
CA MET A 108 8.59 1.69 -9.15
C MET A 108 8.26 2.63 -7.98
N ALA A 109 8.16 2.08 -6.79
CA ALA A 109 7.86 2.84 -5.58
C ALA A 109 8.95 3.86 -5.24
N ALA A 110 10.24 3.50 -5.35
CA ALA A 110 11.34 4.45 -5.19
C ALA A 110 11.27 5.58 -6.22
N THR A 111 10.87 5.27 -7.46
CA THR A 111 10.68 6.28 -8.51
C THR A 111 9.55 7.25 -8.16
N VAL A 112 8.39 6.75 -7.75
CA VAL A 112 7.25 7.60 -7.34
C VAL A 112 7.62 8.44 -6.12
N ASP A 113 8.37 7.87 -5.17
CA ASP A 113 8.84 8.61 -3.98
C ASP A 113 9.77 9.77 -4.38
N ASN A 114 10.66 9.56 -5.34
CA ASN A 114 11.51 10.62 -5.89
C ASN A 114 10.71 11.68 -6.65
N ILE A 115 9.79 11.30 -7.53
CA ILE A 115 8.93 12.23 -8.27
C ILE A 115 8.10 13.08 -7.30
N SER A 116 7.57 12.47 -6.26
CA SER A 116 6.73 13.15 -5.25
C SER A 116 7.52 13.90 -4.19
N ASN A 117 8.85 13.81 -4.17
CA ASN A 117 9.72 14.35 -3.11
C ASN A 117 9.31 13.83 -1.70
N GLY A 118 9.25 12.51 -1.56
CA GLY A 118 9.06 11.83 -0.28
C GLY A 118 7.61 11.77 0.21
N ARG A 119 6.61 11.72 -0.70
CA ARG A 119 5.19 11.68 -0.33
C ARG A 119 4.52 10.31 -0.56
N LEU A 120 5.25 9.30 -1.01
CA LEU A 120 4.69 7.97 -1.24
C LEU A 120 4.30 7.27 0.07
N GLU A 121 3.18 6.55 0.03
CA GLU A 121 2.75 5.54 1.00
C GLU A 121 2.50 4.21 0.27
N LEU A 122 3.27 3.17 0.59
CA LEU A 122 3.10 1.87 -0.05
C LEU A 122 2.10 1.02 0.72
N GLY A 123 0.87 0.95 0.23
CA GLY A 123 -0.07 -0.07 0.67
C GLY A 123 0.13 -1.36 -0.12
N ILE A 124 0.18 -2.52 0.54
CA ILE A 124 0.34 -3.82 -0.10
C ILE A 124 -0.57 -4.88 0.52
N GLY A 125 -1.15 -5.72 -0.32
CA GLY A 125 -2.03 -6.83 0.06
C GLY A 125 -1.72 -8.10 -0.74
N ALA A 126 -2.18 -9.24 -0.23
CA ALA A 126 -1.92 -10.54 -0.85
C ALA A 126 -2.67 -10.77 -2.17
N GLY A 127 -3.64 -9.93 -2.53
CA GLY A 127 -4.52 -10.10 -3.68
C GLY A 127 -5.66 -11.09 -3.41
N VAL A 128 -6.86 -10.77 -3.88
CA VAL A 128 -8.08 -11.58 -3.64
C VAL A 128 -8.90 -11.84 -4.90
N GLN A 129 -8.70 -11.08 -5.95
CA GLN A 129 -9.52 -11.15 -7.17
C GLN A 129 -8.98 -12.22 -8.15
N LYS A 130 -9.51 -13.44 -8.04
CA LYS A 130 -9.09 -14.59 -8.89
C LYS A 130 -9.36 -14.34 -10.37
N ASN A 131 -10.45 -13.67 -10.70
CA ASN A 131 -10.82 -13.37 -12.09
C ASN A 131 -9.79 -12.48 -12.80
N GLU A 132 -9.27 -11.46 -12.12
CA GLU A 132 -8.23 -10.58 -12.66
C GLU A 132 -6.93 -11.35 -12.90
N HIS A 133 -6.50 -12.16 -11.93
CA HIS A 133 -5.31 -12.98 -12.07
C HIS A 133 -5.43 -13.91 -13.29
N ASN A 134 -6.55 -14.61 -13.42
CA ASN A 134 -6.77 -15.52 -14.53
C ASN A 134 -6.82 -14.79 -15.88
N ALA A 135 -7.51 -13.66 -15.96
CA ALA A 135 -7.68 -12.91 -17.20
C ALA A 135 -6.34 -12.34 -17.71
N TYR A 136 -5.46 -11.90 -16.81
CA TYR A 136 -4.15 -11.34 -17.14
C TYR A 136 -3.02 -12.35 -17.10
N GLY A 137 -3.31 -13.65 -16.88
CA GLY A 137 -2.30 -14.70 -16.85
C GLY A 137 -1.41 -14.72 -15.62
N PHE A 138 -1.80 -14.04 -14.53
CA PHE A 138 -1.07 -14.10 -13.27
C PHE A 138 -1.43 -15.36 -12.46
N PRO A 139 -0.46 -16.02 -11.80
CA PRO A 139 -0.74 -17.16 -10.94
C PRO A 139 -1.64 -16.78 -9.76
N PHE A 140 -2.68 -17.59 -9.51
CA PHE A 140 -3.55 -17.44 -8.34
C PHE A 140 -3.45 -18.66 -7.44
N SER A 141 -2.62 -18.59 -6.43
CA SER A 141 -2.37 -19.69 -5.47
C SER A 141 -3.33 -19.63 -4.26
N SER A 142 -3.18 -20.58 -3.32
CA SER A 142 -3.95 -20.59 -2.07
C SER A 142 -3.71 -19.29 -1.26
N SER A 143 -4.67 -18.91 -0.41
CA SER A 143 -4.55 -17.73 0.43
C SER A 143 -3.28 -17.76 1.29
N LYS A 144 -2.92 -18.94 1.84
CA LYS A 144 -1.67 -19.10 2.59
C LYS A 144 -0.45 -18.76 1.74
N ALA A 145 -0.34 -19.34 0.54
CA ALA A 145 0.79 -19.11 -0.36
C ALA A 145 0.87 -17.63 -0.81
N ARG A 146 -0.28 -16.98 -1.07
CA ARG A 146 -0.29 -15.56 -1.43
C ARG A 146 0.20 -14.65 -0.28
N ILE A 147 -0.16 -14.97 0.97
CA ILE A 147 0.30 -14.23 2.15
C ILE A 147 1.78 -14.51 2.41
N GLU A 148 2.26 -15.75 2.26
CA GLU A 148 3.69 -16.07 2.33
C GLU A 148 4.50 -15.30 1.28
N ARG A 149 4.00 -15.24 0.03
CA ARG A 149 4.60 -14.42 -1.03
C ARG A 149 4.63 -12.93 -0.69
N MET A 150 3.57 -12.39 -0.10
CA MET A 150 3.52 -11.00 0.33
C MET A 150 4.54 -10.72 1.44
N ASN A 151 4.71 -11.63 2.41
CA ASN A 151 5.74 -11.51 3.43
C ASN A 151 7.15 -11.39 2.82
N GLU A 152 7.52 -12.30 1.94
CA GLU A 152 8.81 -12.25 1.24
C GLU A 152 8.96 -10.99 0.37
N ALA A 153 7.87 -10.57 -0.28
CA ALA A 153 7.88 -9.36 -1.11
C ALA A 153 8.20 -8.10 -0.29
N VAL A 154 7.61 -7.96 0.89
CA VAL A 154 7.89 -6.80 1.76
C VAL A 154 9.34 -6.83 2.26
N GLU A 155 9.88 -8.00 2.58
CA GLU A 155 11.30 -8.14 2.96
C GLU A 155 12.22 -7.71 1.80
N ILE A 156 11.94 -8.16 0.58
CA ILE A 156 12.68 -7.75 -0.63
C ILE A 156 12.59 -6.25 -0.86
N ILE A 157 11.40 -5.67 -0.78
CA ILE A 157 11.18 -4.24 -0.98
C ILE A 157 12.01 -3.42 0.02
N LYS A 158 11.97 -3.77 1.30
CA LYS A 158 12.78 -3.10 2.33
C LYS A 158 14.27 -3.19 2.03
N LYS A 159 14.78 -4.39 1.69
CA LYS A 159 16.20 -4.59 1.30
C LYS A 159 16.57 -3.72 0.09
N MET A 160 15.76 -3.72 -0.97
CA MET A 160 15.98 -2.89 -2.15
C MET A 160 16.08 -1.40 -1.83
N TRP A 161 15.32 -0.92 -0.84
CA TRP A 161 15.32 0.49 -0.44
C TRP A 161 16.46 0.88 0.49
N THR A 162 17.02 -0.06 1.25
CA THR A 162 17.99 0.23 2.33
C THR A 162 19.40 -0.29 2.06
N GLU A 163 19.54 -1.40 1.33
CA GLU A 163 20.84 -2.02 1.05
C GLU A 163 21.40 -1.50 -0.29
N GLU A 164 22.73 -1.42 -0.40
CA GLU A 164 23.41 -1.05 -1.66
C GLU A 164 23.10 -2.06 -2.76
N LYS A 165 23.22 -3.35 -2.42
CA LYS A 165 22.88 -4.49 -3.27
C LYS A 165 22.01 -5.44 -2.48
N ALA A 166 20.77 -5.64 -2.92
CA ALA A 166 19.82 -6.50 -2.26
C ALA A 166 19.90 -7.94 -2.80
N SER A 167 20.10 -8.90 -1.94
CA SER A 167 19.97 -10.32 -2.25
C SER A 167 18.97 -10.99 -1.34
N TYR A 168 18.15 -11.88 -1.88
CA TYR A 168 17.14 -12.64 -1.16
C TYR A 168 16.99 -14.02 -1.75
N ASN A 169 16.94 -15.05 -0.91
CA ASN A 169 16.74 -16.43 -1.34
C ASN A 169 15.61 -17.05 -0.51
N GLY A 170 14.37 -16.80 -0.93
CA GLY A 170 13.16 -17.27 -0.28
C GLY A 170 12.53 -18.49 -0.96
N LYS A 171 11.39 -18.89 -0.45
CA LYS A 171 10.57 -19.96 -1.02
C LYS A 171 9.90 -19.55 -2.34
N HIS A 172 9.51 -18.27 -2.44
CA HIS A 172 8.70 -17.76 -3.53
C HIS A 172 9.46 -16.80 -4.45
N TYR A 173 10.49 -16.14 -3.94
CA TYR A 173 11.28 -15.18 -4.70
C TYR A 173 12.77 -15.37 -4.47
N ILE A 174 13.53 -15.16 -5.52
CA ILE A 174 14.99 -15.13 -5.50
C ILE A 174 15.43 -13.86 -6.24
N ILE A 175 16.23 -13.03 -5.60
CA ILE A 175 16.94 -11.90 -6.22
C ILE A 175 18.43 -11.96 -5.86
N ARG A 176 19.29 -11.47 -6.73
CA ARG A 176 20.75 -11.49 -6.54
C ARG A 176 21.33 -10.14 -6.93
N ASP A 177 22.02 -9.52 -5.98
CA ASP A 177 22.74 -8.25 -6.15
C ASP A 177 21.93 -7.15 -6.86
N ALA A 178 20.62 -7.13 -6.58
CA ALA A 178 19.72 -6.17 -7.20
C ALA A 178 19.96 -4.76 -6.65
N VAL A 179 20.12 -3.79 -7.54
CA VAL A 179 20.36 -2.39 -7.19
C VAL A 179 19.10 -1.56 -7.41
N CYS A 180 18.73 -0.77 -6.42
CA CYS A 180 17.65 0.21 -6.50
C CYS A 180 18.24 1.62 -6.31
N GLU A 181 18.63 2.25 -7.42
CA GLU A 181 19.04 3.65 -7.44
C GLU A 181 18.20 4.43 -8.48
N PRO A 182 17.74 5.67 -8.14
CA PRO A 182 17.91 6.31 -6.83
C PRO A 182 17.14 5.58 -5.72
N LYS A 183 17.65 5.67 -4.49
CA LYS A 183 16.91 5.23 -3.30
C LYS A 183 15.69 6.13 -3.07
N PRO A 184 14.67 5.68 -2.30
CA PRO A 184 13.61 6.58 -1.86
C PRO A 184 14.17 7.80 -1.12
N VAL A 185 13.44 8.92 -1.24
CA VAL A 185 13.73 10.16 -0.50
C VAL A 185 13.47 9.97 0.99
N GLN A 186 12.38 9.28 1.32
CA GLN A 186 11.99 9.00 2.70
C GLN A 186 12.99 8.06 3.39
N LYS A 187 13.32 8.32 4.65
CA LYS A 187 14.22 7.52 5.47
C LYS A 187 13.53 7.00 6.73
N PRO A 188 13.76 5.75 7.14
CA PRO A 188 14.60 4.73 6.47
C PRO A 188 14.02 4.27 5.13
N HIS A 189 12.72 4.38 4.92
CA HIS A 189 11.99 4.03 3.70
C HIS A 189 10.58 4.65 3.70
N PRO A 190 9.85 4.67 2.56
CA PRO A 190 8.44 5.02 2.52
C PRO A 190 7.61 4.17 3.48
N SER A 191 6.57 4.79 4.08
CA SER A 191 5.65 4.09 4.98
C SER A 191 5.00 2.90 4.28
N ILE A 192 4.97 1.75 4.95
CA ILE A 192 4.37 0.50 4.48
C ILE A 192 3.05 0.27 5.21
N ILE A 193 1.97 0.17 4.45
CA ILE A 193 0.63 -0.16 4.92
C ILE A 193 0.34 -1.60 4.49
N ILE A 194 0.03 -2.50 5.42
CA ILE A 194 -0.40 -3.86 5.06
C ILE A 194 -1.91 -3.94 5.15
N GLY A 195 -2.54 -4.38 4.03
CA GLY A 195 -3.97 -4.57 3.94
C GLY A 195 -4.40 -6.02 4.10
N GLY A 196 -5.54 -6.20 4.75
CA GLY A 196 -6.23 -7.47 4.88
C GLY A 196 -6.47 -7.95 6.31
N GLY A 197 -7.58 -8.67 6.54
CA GLY A 197 -8.12 -8.98 7.86
C GLY A 197 -7.80 -10.37 8.42
N GLY A 198 -6.90 -11.16 7.80
CA GLY A 198 -6.60 -12.54 8.19
C GLY A 198 -5.81 -12.63 9.51
N GLU A 199 -6.46 -13.09 10.59
CA GLU A 199 -5.90 -13.05 11.96
C GLU A 199 -4.64 -13.90 12.14
N LYS A 200 -4.58 -15.09 11.53
CA LYS A 200 -3.49 -16.05 11.75
C LYS A 200 -2.23 -15.75 10.93
N LEU A 201 -2.39 -15.19 9.75
CA LEU A 201 -1.27 -15.01 8.81
C LEU A 201 -1.06 -13.54 8.44
N THR A 202 -2.12 -12.83 7.99
CA THR A 202 -1.96 -11.45 7.55
C THR A 202 -1.55 -10.54 8.71
N LEU A 203 -2.21 -10.64 9.87
CA LEU A 203 -1.85 -9.82 11.02
C LEU A 203 -0.45 -10.14 11.56
N LYS A 204 0.05 -11.37 11.39
CA LYS A 204 1.44 -11.70 11.69
C LYS A 204 2.44 -10.99 10.76
N VAL A 205 2.12 -10.89 9.47
CA VAL A 205 2.91 -10.11 8.50
C VAL A 205 2.84 -8.62 8.83
N THR A 206 1.65 -8.14 9.20
CA THR A 206 1.42 -6.76 9.65
C THR A 206 2.31 -6.41 10.85
N ALA A 207 2.26 -7.21 11.92
CA ALA A 207 3.08 -7.01 13.12
C ALA A 207 4.58 -6.93 12.81
N ARG A 208 5.05 -7.77 11.87
CA ARG A 208 6.47 -7.86 11.50
C ARG A 208 6.95 -6.68 10.65
N HIS A 209 6.10 -6.15 9.79
CA HIS A 209 6.58 -5.31 8.68
C HIS A 209 5.92 -3.95 8.57
N ALA A 210 4.67 -3.79 9.05
CA ALA A 210 3.89 -2.60 8.76
C ALA A 210 4.22 -1.40 9.66
N ASP A 211 4.25 -0.23 9.05
CA ASP A 211 4.17 1.04 9.78
C ASP A 211 2.71 1.39 10.09
N ARG A 212 1.77 0.94 9.22
CA ARG A 212 0.33 1.16 9.34
C ARG A 212 -0.44 -0.07 8.87
N TYR A 213 -1.66 -0.21 9.36
CA TYR A 213 -2.54 -1.32 9.04
C TYR A 213 -3.84 -0.84 8.41
N ASP A 214 -4.24 -1.47 7.31
CA ASP A 214 -5.52 -1.29 6.67
C ASP A 214 -6.31 -2.59 6.68
N TRP A 215 -7.45 -2.59 7.33
CA TRP A 215 -8.34 -3.73 7.30
C TRP A 215 -9.27 -3.73 6.07
N GLY A 216 -9.40 -2.61 5.40
CA GLY A 216 -10.31 -2.41 4.29
C GLY A 216 -11.75 -2.23 4.77
N TYR A 217 -12.57 -3.26 4.68
CA TYR A 217 -13.95 -3.21 5.13
C TYR A 217 -14.09 -3.51 6.62
N LEU A 218 -14.65 -2.57 7.37
CA LEU A 218 -14.93 -2.67 8.80
C LEU A 218 -16.42 -2.95 9.02
N PRO A 219 -16.83 -4.18 9.41
CA PRO A 219 -18.22 -4.47 9.69
C PRO A 219 -18.71 -3.82 11.00
N SER A 220 -17.84 -3.71 12.01
CA SER A 220 -18.17 -3.08 13.29
C SER A 220 -16.96 -2.58 14.06
N VAL A 221 -17.17 -1.72 15.05
CA VAL A 221 -16.12 -1.25 15.99
C VAL A 221 -15.63 -2.42 16.86
N GLU A 222 -16.49 -3.34 17.23
CA GLU A 222 -16.17 -4.54 18.01
C GLU A 222 -15.22 -5.45 17.25
N ASP A 223 -15.46 -5.66 15.95
CA ASP A 223 -14.57 -6.42 15.09
C ASP A 223 -13.20 -5.74 14.96
N TYR A 224 -13.17 -4.42 14.85
CA TYR A 224 -11.92 -3.66 14.84
C TYR A 224 -11.14 -3.86 16.14
N ARG A 225 -11.77 -3.67 17.29
CA ARG A 225 -11.15 -3.89 18.60
C ARG A 225 -10.61 -5.32 18.77
N ARG A 226 -11.37 -6.32 18.31
CA ARG A 226 -10.95 -7.72 18.33
C ARG A 226 -9.69 -7.93 17.49
N LYS A 227 -9.65 -7.36 16.29
CA LYS A 227 -8.49 -7.45 15.38
C LYS A 227 -7.27 -6.75 15.95
N LEU A 228 -7.41 -5.60 16.57
CA LEU A 228 -6.31 -4.91 17.25
C LEU A 228 -5.71 -5.78 18.34
N LYS A 229 -6.52 -6.40 19.21
CA LYS A 229 -6.03 -7.33 20.24
C LYS A 229 -5.30 -8.55 19.67
N VAL A 230 -5.68 -9.01 18.47
CA VAL A 230 -4.95 -10.10 17.79
C VAL A 230 -3.63 -9.59 17.23
N LEU A 231 -3.62 -8.38 16.65
CA LEU A 231 -2.39 -7.75 16.15
C LEU A 231 -1.39 -7.52 17.28
N GLU A 232 -1.81 -6.97 18.41
CA GLU A 232 -1.00 -6.78 19.62
C GLU A 232 -0.29 -8.07 20.03
N LYS A 233 -1.02 -9.19 20.12
CA LYS A 233 -0.45 -10.52 20.43
C LYS A 233 0.57 -11.05 19.40
N HIS A 234 0.61 -10.50 18.22
CA HIS A 234 1.61 -10.85 17.20
C HIS A 234 2.81 -9.91 17.24
N CYS A 235 2.70 -8.77 17.94
CA CYS A 235 3.80 -7.84 18.16
C CYS A 235 4.69 -8.24 19.37
N ASP A 236 4.10 -8.98 20.36
CA ASP A 236 4.81 -9.60 21.48
C ASP A 236 5.63 -10.81 21.00
#